data_2a52dfa77f6c9d3058965c1b5003190a
#
_entry.id   2a52dfa77f6c9d3058965c1b5003190a
#
_cell.length_a   1.000
_cell.length_b   1.000
_cell.length_c   1.000
_cell.angle_alpha   90.00
_cell.angle_beta   90.00
_cell.angle_gamma   90.00
#
_symmetry.space_group_name_H-M   'P 1'
#
loop_
_entity.id
_entity.type
_entity.pdbx_description
1 polymer ?
#
loop_
_entity_poly.entity_id
_entity_poly.type
_entity_poly.pdbx_seq_one_letter_code
_entity_poly.pdbx_strand_id
1 'polypeptide(L)'
;MRNIEIIQKLNTIHTACESELLQLITTYDEKDFEYLRKCARDTADKIFGNKIYIRGLIEFSSICKNDCFYCGLRRSNGNAVRYRLSKDEILSCCQNGHELGFRTFVLQGGEDGFFTDDVMCGVVSEIKNRFPDCAVTLSLGERSY
;
A
#
# COMPACT_ATOMS: atom_id res chain seq x y z
N MET A 1 2.50 -16.70 -30.66
CA MET A 1 1.62 -15.50 -30.68
C MET A 1 2.52 -14.27 -30.71
N ARG A 2 2.18 -13.20 -31.43
CA ARG A 2 2.98 -11.97 -31.39
C ARG A 2 2.71 -11.23 -30.07
N ASN A 3 3.66 -10.47 -29.57
CA ASN A 3 3.51 -9.72 -28.31
C ASN A 3 2.26 -8.81 -28.31
N ILE A 4 1.99 -8.16 -29.44
CA ILE A 4 0.81 -7.29 -29.58
C ILE A 4 -0.51 -8.04 -29.37
N GLU A 5 -0.58 -9.30 -29.77
CA GLU A 5 -1.79 -10.14 -29.56
C GLU A 5 -1.96 -10.51 -28.09
N ILE A 6 -0.85 -10.74 -27.38
CA ILE A 6 -0.85 -10.96 -25.93
C ILE A 6 -1.33 -9.70 -25.20
N ILE A 7 -0.82 -8.52 -25.59
CA ILE A 7 -1.23 -7.22 -25.01
C ILE A 7 -2.71 -6.97 -25.27
N GLN A 8 -3.21 -7.22 -26.48
CA GLN A 8 -4.64 -7.09 -26.81
C GLN A 8 -5.51 -8.04 -25.97
N LYS A 9 -5.05 -9.27 -25.79
CA LYS A 9 -5.71 -10.25 -24.91
C LYS A 9 -5.78 -9.76 -23.47
N LEU A 10 -4.65 -9.27 -22.91
CA LEU A 10 -4.61 -8.68 -21.56
C LEU A 10 -5.55 -7.49 -21.43
N ASN A 11 -5.61 -6.62 -22.44
CA ASN A 11 -6.49 -5.45 -22.44
C ASN A 11 -7.99 -5.81 -22.50
N THR A 12 -8.34 -6.98 -23.06
CA THR A 12 -9.73 -7.40 -23.30
C THR A 12 -10.27 -8.31 -22.20
N ILE A 13 -9.52 -9.34 -21.83
CA ILE A 13 -9.96 -10.38 -20.88
C ILE A 13 -9.17 -10.38 -19.56
N HIS A 14 -8.22 -9.46 -19.41
CA HIS A 14 -7.43 -9.21 -18.20
C HIS A 14 -6.64 -10.41 -17.68
N THR A 15 -6.34 -11.39 -18.54
CA THR A 15 -5.56 -12.57 -18.18
C THR A 15 -4.73 -13.08 -19.35
N ALA A 16 -3.61 -13.74 -19.04
CA ALA A 16 -2.77 -14.45 -19.97
C ALA A 16 -2.18 -15.68 -19.26
N CYS A 17 -1.80 -16.71 -20.01
CA CYS A 17 -1.12 -17.86 -19.42
C CYS A 17 0.36 -17.54 -19.14
N GLU A 18 1.00 -18.38 -18.32
CA GLU A 18 2.40 -18.17 -17.91
C GLU A 18 3.35 -18.05 -19.11
N SER A 19 3.21 -18.90 -20.14
CA SER A 19 4.06 -18.87 -21.32
C SER A 19 3.88 -17.57 -22.14
N GLU A 20 2.67 -17.01 -22.20
CA GLU A 20 2.41 -15.74 -22.87
C GLU A 20 3.05 -14.58 -22.09
N LEU A 21 2.92 -14.59 -20.74
CA LEU A 21 3.56 -13.58 -19.90
C LEU A 21 5.07 -13.65 -19.97
N LEU A 22 5.64 -14.86 -19.92
CA LEU A 22 7.07 -15.08 -20.05
C LEU A 22 7.57 -14.57 -21.43
N GLN A 23 6.88 -14.92 -22.51
CA GLN A 23 7.21 -14.41 -23.84
C GLN A 23 7.18 -12.88 -23.84
N LEU A 24 6.10 -12.25 -23.36
CA LEU A 24 5.98 -10.80 -23.36
C LEU A 24 7.12 -10.13 -22.58
N ILE A 25 7.47 -10.63 -21.38
CA ILE A 25 8.52 -10.06 -20.55
C ILE A 25 9.92 -10.25 -21.15
N THR A 26 10.16 -11.35 -21.86
CA THR A 26 11.50 -11.68 -22.35
C THR A 26 11.80 -11.19 -23.78
N THR A 27 10.76 -10.87 -24.56
CA THR A 27 10.91 -10.58 -26.00
C THR A 27 10.28 -9.27 -26.46
N TYR A 28 9.74 -8.44 -25.54
CA TYR A 28 9.14 -7.15 -25.93
C TYR A 28 10.19 -6.20 -26.54
N ASP A 29 9.74 -5.43 -27.53
CA ASP A 29 10.48 -4.31 -28.07
C ASP A 29 9.86 -2.95 -27.64
N GLU A 30 10.45 -1.85 -28.07
CA GLU A 30 9.97 -0.49 -27.73
C GLU A 30 8.53 -0.25 -28.21
N LYS A 31 8.13 -0.80 -29.36
CA LYS A 31 6.75 -0.63 -29.88
C LYS A 31 5.75 -1.41 -29.05
N ASP A 32 6.10 -2.62 -28.63
CA ASP A 32 5.30 -3.43 -27.73
C ASP A 32 5.12 -2.71 -26.38
N PHE A 33 6.21 -2.15 -25.84
CA PHE A 33 6.20 -1.39 -24.59
C PHE A 33 5.29 -0.15 -24.67
N GLU A 34 5.43 0.67 -25.71
CA GLU A 34 4.60 1.85 -25.91
C GLU A 34 3.12 1.49 -26.05
N TYR A 35 2.81 0.40 -26.76
CA TYR A 35 1.44 -0.06 -26.89
C TYR A 35 0.87 -0.58 -25.57
N LEU A 36 1.64 -1.36 -24.82
CA LEU A 36 1.26 -1.83 -23.47
C LEU A 36 1.02 -0.65 -22.52
N ARG A 37 1.93 0.32 -22.51
CA ARG A 37 1.82 1.54 -21.70
C ARG A 37 0.56 2.31 -22.03
N LYS A 38 0.24 2.46 -23.32
CA LYS A 38 -1.00 3.12 -23.76
C LYS A 38 -2.25 2.38 -23.27
N CYS A 39 -2.32 1.07 -23.47
CA CYS A 39 -3.45 0.25 -23.01
C CYS A 39 -3.64 0.33 -21.49
N ALA A 40 -2.55 0.26 -20.72
CA ALA A 40 -2.57 0.40 -19.27
C ALA A 40 -3.06 1.80 -18.84
N ARG A 41 -2.58 2.85 -19.52
CA ARG A 41 -3.02 4.23 -19.24
C ARG A 41 -4.51 4.43 -19.56
N ASP A 42 -4.96 3.98 -20.74
CA ASP A 42 -6.36 4.09 -21.15
C ASP A 42 -7.30 3.37 -20.18
N THR A 43 -6.84 2.23 -19.64
CA THR A 43 -7.60 1.47 -18.62
C THR A 43 -7.66 2.22 -17.29
N ALA A 44 -6.52 2.75 -16.83
CA ALA A 44 -6.46 3.55 -15.61
C ALA A 44 -7.33 4.81 -15.71
N ASP A 45 -7.28 5.51 -16.85
CA ASP A 45 -8.05 6.73 -17.08
C ASP A 45 -9.58 6.48 -17.08
N LYS A 46 -10.04 5.33 -17.59
CA LYS A 46 -11.45 4.94 -17.54
C LYS A 46 -11.95 4.72 -16.10
N ILE A 47 -11.10 4.22 -15.21
CA ILE A 47 -11.45 3.85 -13.82
C ILE A 47 -11.23 5.03 -12.88
N PHE A 48 -10.10 5.69 -12.97
CA PHE A 48 -9.63 6.69 -11.99
C PHE A 48 -9.60 8.11 -12.55
N GLY A 49 -9.69 8.28 -13.88
CA GLY A 49 -9.42 9.54 -14.55
C GLY A 49 -7.96 9.98 -14.31
N ASN A 50 -7.73 11.29 -14.34
CA ASN A 50 -6.42 11.89 -14.05
C ASN A 50 -6.20 12.21 -12.56
N LYS A 51 -6.93 11.54 -11.66
CA LYS A 51 -6.84 11.79 -10.23
C LYS A 51 -5.62 11.09 -9.63
N ILE A 52 -4.92 11.81 -8.76
CA ILE A 52 -3.88 11.27 -7.89
C ILE A 52 -4.47 11.17 -6.48
N TYR A 53 -4.49 9.95 -5.94
CA TYR A 53 -4.98 9.69 -4.59
C TYR A 53 -3.83 9.80 -3.60
N ILE A 54 -3.86 10.83 -2.75
CA ILE A 54 -2.89 11.05 -1.70
C ILE A 54 -3.37 10.36 -0.43
N ARG A 55 -2.47 9.65 0.25
CA ARG A 55 -2.74 8.94 1.49
C ARG A 55 -1.96 9.55 2.63
N GLY A 56 -2.59 9.71 3.80
CA GLY A 56 -1.91 10.11 5.04
C GLY A 56 -1.21 8.91 5.66
N LEU A 57 0.11 8.91 5.72
CA LEU A 57 0.89 7.89 6.41
C LEU A 57 1.05 8.27 7.88
N ILE A 58 0.73 7.34 8.78
CA ILE A 58 0.92 7.46 10.22
C ILE A 58 1.82 6.31 10.66
N GLU A 59 3.08 6.62 10.94
CA GLU A 59 4.03 5.67 11.49
C GLU A 59 3.84 5.60 13.01
N PHE A 60 3.00 4.65 13.47
CA PHE A 60 2.58 4.60 14.87
C PHE A 60 3.58 3.94 15.81
N SER A 61 4.54 3.16 15.29
CA SER A 61 5.61 2.55 16.08
C SER A 61 6.88 2.35 15.25
N SER A 62 8.01 2.71 15.83
CA SER A 62 9.36 2.41 15.31
C SER A 62 9.97 1.16 15.94
N ILE A 63 9.24 0.44 16.79
CA ILE A 63 9.69 -0.78 17.46
C ILE A 63 9.41 -1.97 16.57
N CYS A 64 10.41 -2.84 16.41
CA CYS A 64 10.26 -4.07 15.61
C CYS A 64 11.02 -5.22 16.28
N LYS A 65 10.39 -6.41 16.36
CA LYS A 65 11.02 -7.63 16.87
C LYS A 65 12.00 -8.27 15.86
N ASN A 66 11.83 -7.94 14.56
CA ASN A 66 12.60 -8.54 13.47
C ASN A 66 13.90 -7.79 13.18
N ASP A 67 14.81 -8.46 12.49
CA ASP A 67 16.16 -7.96 12.19
C ASP A 67 16.47 -8.01 10.69
N CYS A 68 15.53 -7.57 9.85
CA CYS A 68 15.68 -7.54 8.39
C CYS A 68 16.82 -6.62 7.97
N PHE A 69 17.78 -7.11 7.21
CA PHE A 69 19.01 -6.37 6.85
C PHE A 69 18.78 -5.04 6.15
N TYR A 70 17.73 -4.94 5.35
CA TYR A 70 17.40 -3.72 4.57
C TYR A 70 16.60 -2.69 5.36
N CYS A 71 16.09 -3.03 6.55
CA CYS A 71 15.14 -2.18 7.27
C CYS A 71 15.82 -1.29 8.30
N GLY A 72 15.56 0.02 8.25
CA GLY A 72 16.06 0.98 9.23
C GLY A 72 15.49 0.76 10.64
N LEU A 73 14.31 0.14 10.75
CA LEU A 73 13.67 -0.17 12.04
C LEU A 73 14.10 -1.53 12.63
N ARG A 74 15.00 -2.28 11.97
CA ARG A 74 15.45 -3.57 12.48
C ARG A 74 15.91 -3.49 13.94
N ARG A 75 15.68 -4.57 14.67
CA ARG A 75 15.96 -4.65 16.13
C ARG A 75 17.39 -4.25 16.48
N SER A 76 18.40 -4.71 15.71
CA SER A 76 19.82 -4.46 15.97
C SER A 76 20.28 -3.04 15.64
N ASN A 77 19.46 -2.20 14.99
CA ASN A 77 19.83 -0.82 14.70
C ASN A 77 19.75 0.04 15.97
N GLY A 78 20.86 0.19 16.66
CA GLY A 78 20.98 1.03 17.87
C GLY A 78 20.86 2.54 17.62
N ASN A 79 20.93 3.00 16.35
CA ASN A 79 20.79 4.41 15.99
C ASN A 79 19.33 4.82 15.75
N ALA A 80 18.40 3.86 15.68
CA ALA A 80 17.00 4.16 15.47
C ALA A 80 16.34 4.67 16.77
N VAL A 81 15.75 5.85 16.71
CA VAL A 81 14.92 6.37 17.81
C VAL A 81 13.68 5.50 17.93
N ARG A 82 13.41 4.98 19.13
CA ARG A 82 12.30 4.09 19.40
C ARG A 82 11.15 4.84 20.06
N TYR A 83 9.96 4.71 19.48
CA TYR A 83 8.73 5.32 19.99
C TYR A 83 7.52 4.45 19.70
N ARG A 84 6.46 4.73 20.39
CA ARG A 84 5.08 4.27 20.14
C ARG A 84 4.16 5.45 20.30
N LEU A 85 3.27 5.65 19.35
CA LEU A 85 2.17 6.58 19.50
C LEU A 85 1.06 5.94 20.36
N SER A 86 0.49 6.72 21.23
CA SER A 86 -0.75 6.37 21.91
C SER A 86 -1.93 6.40 20.92
N LYS A 87 -3.05 5.79 21.31
CA LYS A 87 -4.29 5.86 20.53
C LYS A 87 -4.70 7.31 20.25
N ASP A 88 -4.61 8.19 21.26
CA ASP A 88 -5.01 9.59 21.11
C ASP A 88 -4.09 10.35 20.14
N GLU A 89 -2.79 10.07 20.14
CA GLU A 89 -1.85 10.65 19.17
C GLU A 89 -2.14 10.18 17.75
N ILE A 90 -2.47 8.89 17.56
CA ILE A 90 -2.88 8.36 16.24
C ILE A 90 -4.16 9.07 15.77
N LEU A 91 -5.16 9.22 16.65
CA LEU A 91 -6.41 9.90 16.32
C LEU A 91 -6.21 11.39 16.04
N SER A 92 -5.29 12.05 16.75
CA SER A 92 -4.90 13.44 16.47
C SER A 92 -4.25 13.58 15.09
N CYS A 93 -3.38 12.64 14.68
CA CYS A 93 -2.84 12.60 13.33
C CYS A 93 -3.94 12.44 12.29
N CYS A 94 -4.92 11.56 12.54
CA CYS A 94 -6.07 11.39 11.65
C CYS A 94 -6.91 12.67 11.54
N GLN A 95 -7.15 13.36 12.65
CA GLN A 95 -7.90 14.63 12.67
C GLN A 95 -7.19 15.68 11.79
N ASN A 96 -5.90 15.90 12.02
CA ASN A 96 -5.11 16.84 11.24
C ASN A 96 -5.10 16.48 9.75
N GLY A 97 -4.93 15.20 9.44
CA GLY A 97 -4.97 14.70 8.06
C GLY A 97 -6.34 14.90 7.40
N HIS A 98 -7.42 14.64 8.13
CA HIS A 98 -8.78 14.85 7.62
C HIS A 98 -9.06 16.31 7.30
N GLU A 99 -8.64 17.24 8.16
CA GLU A 99 -8.75 18.68 7.95
C GLU A 99 -7.94 19.15 6.73
N LEU A 100 -6.79 18.51 6.45
CA LEU A 100 -5.98 18.75 5.25
C LEU A 100 -6.56 18.10 3.99
N GLY A 101 -7.67 17.37 4.10
CA GLY A 101 -8.36 16.76 2.95
C GLY A 101 -7.97 15.30 2.66
N PHE A 102 -7.13 14.65 3.47
CA PHE A 102 -6.87 13.21 3.32
C PHE A 102 -8.12 12.40 3.59
N ARG A 103 -8.33 11.34 2.80
CA ARG A 103 -9.46 10.41 2.92
C ARG A 103 -9.00 8.95 2.97
N THR A 104 -7.71 8.73 3.12
CA THR A 104 -7.12 7.41 3.37
C THR A 104 -5.98 7.57 4.36
N PHE A 105 -6.01 6.80 5.44
CA PHE A 105 -4.92 6.71 6.41
C PHE A 105 -4.23 5.36 6.29
N VAL A 106 -2.90 5.39 6.22
CA VAL A 106 -2.05 4.19 6.24
C VAL A 106 -1.41 4.13 7.62
N LEU A 107 -1.81 3.16 8.42
CA LEU A 107 -1.16 2.89 9.71
C LEU A 107 0.01 1.94 9.46
N GLN A 108 1.22 2.41 9.70
CA GLN A 108 2.43 1.65 9.46
C GLN A 108 3.27 1.58 10.74
N GLY A 109 3.90 0.43 10.97
CA GLY A 109 4.81 0.24 12.08
C GLY A 109 5.72 -0.97 11.87
N GLY A 110 6.68 -1.14 12.76
CA GLY A 110 7.40 -2.40 12.89
C GLY A 110 6.49 -3.49 13.46
N GLU A 111 7.00 -4.73 13.50
CA GLU A 111 6.32 -5.82 14.22
C GLU A 111 6.49 -5.65 15.73
N ASP A 112 5.64 -4.80 16.28
CA ASP A 112 5.61 -4.42 17.68
C ASP A 112 4.48 -5.18 18.41
N GLY A 113 4.84 -6.08 19.33
CA GLY A 113 3.89 -6.92 20.07
C GLY A 113 2.94 -6.13 21.01
N PHE A 114 3.19 -4.84 21.23
CA PHE A 114 2.25 -3.99 21.97
C PHE A 114 0.94 -3.77 21.20
N PHE A 115 1.02 -3.64 19.89
CA PHE A 115 -0.15 -3.45 19.03
C PHE A 115 -0.75 -4.81 18.67
N THR A 116 -1.41 -5.42 19.64
CA THR A 116 -2.19 -6.66 19.45
C THR A 116 -3.37 -6.41 18.49
N ASP A 117 -4.00 -7.48 18.03
CA ASP A 117 -5.16 -7.37 17.13
C ASP A 117 -6.30 -6.59 17.80
N ASP A 118 -6.58 -6.83 19.08
CA ASP A 118 -7.60 -6.09 19.85
C ASP A 118 -7.29 -4.59 19.93
N VAL A 119 -6.03 -4.24 20.18
CA VAL A 119 -5.61 -2.83 20.24
C VAL A 119 -5.78 -2.18 18.86
N MET A 120 -5.37 -2.84 17.78
CA MET A 120 -5.50 -2.30 16.43
C MET A 120 -6.95 -2.24 15.96
N CYS A 121 -7.77 -3.24 16.26
CA CYS A 121 -9.21 -3.21 16.00
C CYS A 121 -9.86 -2.03 16.72
N GLY A 122 -9.49 -1.77 17.98
CA GLY A 122 -9.96 -0.61 18.73
C GLY A 122 -9.56 0.73 18.12
N VAL A 123 -8.33 0.85 17.60
CA VAL A 123 -7.86 2.04 16.90
C VAL A 123 -8.63 2.24 15.59
N VAL A 124 -8.75 1.21 14.77
CA VAL A 124 -9.45 1.26 13.46
C VAL A 124 -10.93 1.60 13.68
N SER A 125 -11.60 0.97 14.66
CA SER A 125 -12.99 1.24 14.98
C SER A 125 -13.20 2.71 15.34
N GLU A 126 -12.32 3.28 16.17
CA GLU A 126 -12.42 4.69 16.57
C GLU A 126 -12.17 5.63 15.38
N ILE A 127 -11.20 5.33 14.52
CA ILE A 127 -10.97 6.09 13.28
C ILE A 127 -12.23 6.07 12.41
N LYS A 128 -12.83 4.89 12.20
CA LYS A 128 -14.04 4.76 11.37
C LYS A 128 -15.25 5.44 11.97
N ASN A 129 -15.36 5.49 13.30
CA ASN A 129 -16.43 6.22 13.99
C ASN A 129 -16.29 7.73 13.82
N ARG A 130 -15.07 8.28 13.93
CA ARG A 130 -14.82 9.73 13.82
C ARG A 130 -14.76 10.21 12.37
N PHE A 131 -14.23 9.37 11.48
CA PHE A 131 -14.00 9.69 10.06
C PHE A 131 -14.59 8.60 9.15
N PRO A 132 -15.93 8.47 9.08
CA PRO A 132 -16.59 7.39 8.35
C PRO A 132 -16.32 7.43 6.83
N ASP A 133 -15.98 8.60 6.30
CA ASP A 133 -15.62 8.84 4.90
C ASP A 133 -14.15 8.48 4.57
N CYS A 134 -13.35 8.09 5.57
CA CYS A 134 -11.96 7.71 5.38
C CYS A 134 -11.79 6.20 5.25
N ALA A 135 -10.92 5.78 4.33
CA ALA A 135 -10.38 4.42 4.29
C ALA A 135 -9.19 4.28 5.24
N VAL A 136 -9.01 3.09 5.80
CA VAL A 136 -7.85 2.73 6.61
C VAL A 136 -7.15 1.54 5.98
N THR A 137 -5.84 1.64 5.82
CA THR A 137 -4.98 0.53 5.42
C THR A 137 -3.95 0.25 6.51
N LEU A 138 -3.63 -1.02 6.69
CA LEU A 138 -2.74 -1.48 7.75
C LEU A 138 -1.48 -2.10 7.17
N SER A 139 -0.32 -1.70 7.70
CA SER A 139 1.00 -2.27 7.39
C SER A 139 1.67 -2.60 8.74
N LEU A 140 1.29 -3.73 9.33
CA LEU A 140 1.56 -4.08 10.73
C LEU A 140 2.48 -5.30 10.88
N GLY A 141 3.07 -5.80 9.80
CA GLY A 141 3.80 -7.06 9.80
C GLY A 141 2.88 -8.29 9.72
N GLU A 142 3.44 -9.47 10.00
CA GLU A 142 2.73 -10.74 9.90
C GLU A 142 1.76 -10.94 11.07
N ARG A 143 0.60 -11.50 10.77
CA ARG A 143 -0.44 -11.86 11.74
C ARG A 143 -0.85 -13.32 11.55
N SER A 144 -1.26 -13.98 12.63
CA SER A 144 -1.88 -15.31 12.55
C SER A 144 -3.33 -15.20 12.05
N TYR A 145 -3.77 -16.25 11.38
CA TYR A 145 -5.18 -16.45 11.05
C TYR A 145 -5.96 -16.95 12.25
#